data_e840c2d079ebd6acfd89b7667a741be4
#
_entry.id   e840c2d079ebd6acfd89b7667a741be4
#
_cell.length_a   1.000
_cell.length_b   1.000
_cell.length_c   1.000
_cell.angle_alpha   90.00
_cell.angle_beta   90.00
_cell.angle_gamma   90.00
#
_symmetry.space_group_name_H-M   'P 1'
#
loop_
_entity.id
_entity.type
_entity.pdbx_description
1 polymer ?
#
loop_
_entity_poly.entity_id
_entity_poly.type
_entity_poly.pdbx_seq_one_letter_code
_entity_poly.pdbx_strand_id
1 'polypeptide(L)'
;MSILTDEKLLADVAAGMSGHAIAKKYGMTPGNINRRIKRLGARGLGHGGNVSRFVPDGYKVKGTSSLVKPDGSVALQWVKTDVDAERQLKMMQEAIAALTECLSPLEEINLISRDEDTTLLNMYTVTDAHIGMLACEEEGGDDYDTNIAEHLISSWFKSATTLAPNATECLINLQGDFLHFDGLKAVTPTSGHILDSDTRFFKVVQTAIRVIKRAVNMCLEKHRKVTLLIATGNHDLASAVWLREMFKEVYCDNPRVTIVDEQSPYYAIEFGKVMIGVHHGHCSRMEKLDAVFASKFREIYGRTKFGYLHMGHYHHRKVAESNMFITEMHQTLAAKDEYSSNGGYDSGRSATVITYHRDYGEIGRISIPVEMIKDWYGLE
;
A
#
# COMPACT_ATOMS: atom_id res chain seq x y z
N MET A 1 4.14 53.13 6.06
CA MET A 1 3.22 51.94 5.87
C MET A 1 2.87 51.44 7.25
N SER A 2 1.57 51.30 7.58
CA SER A 2 1.20 50.77 8.91
C SER A 2 1.47 49.26 8.97
N ILE A 3 2.10 48.79 10.04
CA ILE A 3 2.38 47.37 10.23
C ILE A 3 1.06 46.61 10.34
N LEU A 4 0.85 45.59 9.49
CA LEU A 4 -0.33 44.72 9.52
C LEU A 4 -0.18 43.75 10.71
N THR A 5 -0.97 43.97 11.79
CA THR A 5 -1.11 43.02 12.89
C THR A 5 -2.17 41.97 12.57
N ASP A 6 -2.20 40.85 13.31
CA ASP A 6 -3.22 39.81 13.12
C ASP A 6 -4.62 40.33 13.46
N GLU A 7 -4.74 41.23 14.44
CA GLU A 7 -6.00 41.89 14.81
C GLU A 7 -6.53 42.79 13.68
N LYS A 8 -5.67 43.61 13.03
CA LYS A 8 -6.04 44.44 11.89
C LYS A 8 -6.45 43.59 10.70
N LEU A 9 -5.75 42.49 10.46
CA LEU A 9 -6.10 41.54 9.41
C LEU A 9 -7.48 40.93 9.64
N LEU A 10 -7.74 40.49 10.88
CA LEU A 10 -9.05 39.92 11.25
C LEU A 10 -10.17 40.96 11.15
N ALA A 11 -9.91 42.22 11.55
CA ALA A 11 -10.89 43.31 11.42
C ALA A 11 -11.24 43.61 9.93
N ASP A 12 -10.23 43.64 9.06
CA ASP A 12 -10.44 43.90 7.63
C ASP A 12 -11.17 42.72 6.94
N VAL A 13 -10.84 41.49 7.32
CA VAL A 13 -11.60 40.29 6.90
C VAL A 13 -13.03 40.36 7.45
N ALA A 14 -13.21 40.86 8.70
CA ALA A 14 -14.50 41.10 9.34
C ALA A 14 -15.35 42.13 8.60
N ALA A 15 -14.72 43.12 8.05
CA ALA A 15 -15.37 44.12 7.23
C ALA A 15 -15.67 43.67 5.78
N GLY A 16 -15.45 42.38 5.46
CA GLY A 16 -15.74 41.81 4.16
C GLY A 16 -14.71 42.11 3.06
N MET A 17 -13.52 42.60 3.42
CA MET A 17 -12.47 42.88 2.44
C MET A 17 -11.87 41.59 1.86
N SER A 18 -11.72 41.53 0.55
CA SER A 18 -11.05 40.42 -0.11
C SER A 18 -9.55 40.39 0.19
N GLY A 19 -8.92 39.21 0.14
CA GLY A 19 -7.48 39.07 0.35
C GLY A 19 -6.63 39.94 -0.60
N HIS A 20 -7.13 40.22 -1.81
CA HIS A 20 -6.49 41.13 -2.76
C HIS A 20 -6.62 42.62 -2.31
N ALA A 21 -7.79 43.01 -1.79
CA ALA A 21 -7.99 44.37 -1.30
C ALA A 21 -7.13 44.64 -0.05
N ILE A 22 -7.02 43.68 0.86
CA ILE A 22 -6.16 43.75 2.05
C ILE A 22 -4.68 43.81 1.65
N ALA A 23 -4.26 43.00 0.68
CA ALA A 23 -2.90 43.00 0.17
C ALA A 23 -2.53 44.38 -0.40
N LYS A 24 -3.41 44.98 -1.18
CA LYS A 24 -3.25 46.34 -1.72
C LYS A 24 -3.18 47.43 -0.62
N LYS A 25 -4.04 47.31 0.40
CA LYS A 25 -4.10 48.26 1.54
C LYS A 25 -2.80 48.28 2.35
N TYR A 26 -2.15 47.14 2.52
CA TYR A 26 -0.94 47.02 3.34
C TYR A 26 0.35 46.84 2.55
N GLY A 27 0.33 46.90 1.24
CA GLY A 27 1.50 46.78 0.36
C GLY A 27 2.12 45.36 0.40
N MET A 28 1.30 44.35 0.58
CA MET A 28 1.70 42.93 0.67
C MET A 28 1.23 42.13 -0.55
N THR A 29 1.78 40.95 -0.74
CA THR A 29 1.27 40.04 -1.81
C THR A 29 -0.01 39.32 -1.36
N PRO A 30 -0.97 39.11 -2.27
CA PRO A 30 -2.20 38.36 -1.97
C PRO A 30 -1.94 36.99 -1.39
N GLY A 31 -0.88 36.30 -1.87
CA GLY A 31 -0.47 34.99 -1.35
C GLY A 31 -0.06 35.01 0.12
N ASN A 32 0.63 36.07 0.56
CA ASN A 32 1.01 36.26 1.97
C ASN A 32 -0.21 36.51 2.85
N ILE A 33 -1.13 37.35 2.39
CA ILE A 33 -2.40 37.64 3.10
C ILE A 33 -3.23 36.36 3.24
N ASN A 34 -3.46 35.63 2.15
CA ASN A 34 -4.24 34.40 2.17
C ASN A 34 -3.61 33.32 3.07
N ARG A 35 -2.29 33.18 3.05
CA ARG A 35 -1.57 32.25 3.93
C ARG A 35 -1.74 32.65 5.40
N ARG A 36 -1.69 33.93 5.71
CA ARG A 36 -1.87 34.47 7.06
C ARG A 36 -3.30 34.31 7.55
N ILE A 37 -4.31 34.60 6.71
CA ILE A 37 -5.73 34.33 6.99
C ILE A 37 -5.95 32.84 7.28
N LYS A 38 -5.40 31.96 6.43
CA LYS A 38 -5.48 30.50 6.61
C LYS A 38 -4.88 30.04 7.94
N ARG A 39 -3.72 30.60 8.32
CA ARG A 39 -3.05 30.30 9.61
C ARG A 39 -3.87 30.79 10.81
N LEU A 40 -4.50 31.96 10.73
CA LEU A 40 -5.36 32.48 11.79
C LEU A 40 -6.66 31.69 11.90
N GLY A 41 -7.24 31.30 10.77
CA GLY A 41 -8.38 30.39 10.73
C GLY A 41 -8.10 29.03 11.36
N ALA A 42 -6.92 28.46 11.13
CA ALA A 42 -6.48 27.21 11.77
C ALA A 42 -6.33 27.35 13.31
N ARG A 43 -6.18 28.58 13.81
CA ARG A 43 -6.17 28.90 15.25
C ARG A 43 -7.55 29.24 15.83
N GLY A 44 -8.62 29.10 15.04
CA GLY A 44 -9.98 29.48 15.46
C GLY A 44 -10.23 30.98 15.50
N LEU A 45 -9.32 31.81 15.00
CA LEU A 45 -9.43 33.26 14.94
C LEU A 45 -9.93 33.64 13.54
N GLY A 46 -11.23 33.79 13.38
CA GLY A 46 -11.86 34.16 12.10
C GLY A 46 -13.31 34.60 12.26
N HIS A 47 -13.86 35.15 11.21
CA HIS A 47 -15.15 35.78 11.13
C HIS A 47 -16.31 34.96 11.70
N GLY A 48 -17.08 35.54 12.59
CA GLY A 48 -18.46 35.16 12.87
C GLY A 48 -18.68 33.77 13.48
N GLY A 49 -17.68 33.17 14.09
CA GLY A 49 -17.85 31.89 14.80
C GLY A 49 -18.16 30.67 13.90
N ASN A 50 -18.13 30.81 12.59
CA ASN A 50 -18.40 29.71 11.69
C ASN A 50 -17.10 29.10 11.12
N VAL A 51 -16.52 28.17 11.88
CA VAL A 51 -15.26 27.47 11.54
C VAL A 51 -15.50 26.31 10.56
N SER A 52 -16.74 26.05 10.16
CA SER A 52 -17.09 24.96 9.22
C SER A 52 -16.44 25.08 7.84
N ARG A 53 -15.87 26.25 7.50
CA ARG A 53 -15.15 26.49 6.24
C ARG A 53 -13.71 25.97 6.22
N PHE A 54 -13.20 25.47 7.35
CA PHE A 54 -11.81 24.99 7.48
C PHE A 54 -11.69 23.49 7.69
N VAL A 55 -12.75 22.76 7.40
CA VAL A 55 -12.70 21.29 7.43
C VAL A 55 -11.88 20.82 6.22
N PRO A 56 -10.84 20.00 6.42
CA PRO A 56 -10.06 19.45 5.31
C PRO A 56 -10.95 18.68 4.33
N ASP A 57 -10.61 18.70 3.03
CA ASP A 57 -11.34 17.90 2.04
C ASP A 57 -11.29 16.41 2.41
N GLY A 58 -12.41 15.71 2.27
CA GLY A 58 -12.57 14.33 2.73
C GLY A 58 -13.09 14.18 4.17
N TYR A 59 -13.33 15.30 4.86
CA TYR A 59 -13.95 15.34 6.20
C TYR A 59 -15.19 16.21 6.22
N LYS A 60 -16.17 15.87 7.07
CA LYS A 60 -17.35 16.65 7.35
C LYS A 60 -17.42 17.05 8.82
N VAL A 61 -18.11 18.13 9.10
CA VAL A 61 -18.36 18.55 10.50
C VAL A 61 -19.30 17.55 11.15
N LYS A 62 -18.84 16.91 12.22
CA LYS A 62 -19.68 16.04 13.08
C LYS A 62 -20.46 16.82 14.10
N GLY A 63 -19.89 17.94 14.55
CA GLY A 63 -20.52 18.82 15.52
C GLY A 63 -19.57 19.94 15.96
N THR A 64 -20.11 20.93 16.64
CA THR A 64 -19.36 22.04 17.20
C THR A 64 -19.66 22.14 18.71
N SER A 65 -18.63 22.46 19.49
CA SER A 65 -18.79 22.85 20.89
C SER A 65 -18.27 24.26 21.05
N SER A 66 -19.09 25.17 21.58
CA SER A 66 -18.74 26.58 21.73
C SER A 66 -18.77 26.97 23.21
N LEU A 67 -17.71 27.68 23.64
CA LEU A 67 -17.71 28.40 24.92
C LEU A 67 -18.20 29.80 24.65
N VAL A 68 -19.38 30.13 25.23
CA VAL A 68 -20.03 31.42 25.05
C VAL A 68 -19.80 32.28 26.30
N LYS A 69 -19.38 33.52 26.11
CA LYS A 69 -19.21 34.50 27.17
C LYS A 69 -20.60 35.00 27.66
N PRO A 70 -20.66 35.66 28.85
CA PRO A 70 -21.91 36.23 29.37
C PRO A 70 -22.55 37.29 28.45
N ASP A 71 -21.78 37.92 27.57
CA ASP A 71 -22.24 38.90 26.58
C ASP A 71 -22.81 38.25 25.30
N GLY A 72 -22.88 36.91 25.25
CA GLY A 72 -23.37 36.15 24.10
C GLY A 72 -22.33 35.92 23.00
N SER A 73 -21.10 36.44 23.10
CA SER A 73 -20.04 36.22 22.12
C SER A 73 -19.40 34.86 22.32
N VAL A 74 -18.97 34.20 21.21
CA VAL A 74 -18.25 32.94 21.26
C VAL A 74 -16.79 33.20 21.60
N ALA A 75 -16.34 32.70 22.76
CA ALA A 75 -14.97 32.81 23.22
C ALA A 75 -14.04 31.80 22.56
N LEU A 76 -14.55 30.57 22.37
CA LEU A 76 -13.81 29.46 21.78
C LEU A 76 -14.79 28.49 21.13
N GLN A 77 -14.41 27.91 20.03
CA GLN A 77 -15.22 26.89 19.36
C GLN A 77 -14.31 25.72 18.94
N TRP A 78 -14.72 24.51 19.30
CA TRP A 78 -14.14 23.28 18.79
C TRP A 78 -15.02 22.71 17.70
N VAL A 79 -14.43 22.45 16.54
CA VAL A 79 -15.09 21.75 15.46
C VAL A 79 -14.67 20.29 15.52
N LYS A 80 -15.62 19.41 15.79
CA LYS A 80 -15.43 17.97 15.69
C LYS A 80 -15.69 17.57 14.25
N THR A 81 -14.70 16.94 13.62
CA THR A 81 -14.82 16.41 12.26
C THR A 81 -15.00 14.91 12.29
N ASP A 82 -15.66 14.39 11.27
CA ASP A 82 -15.74 12.96 10.99
C ASP A 82 -15.35 12.73 9.53
N VAL A 83 -15.00 11.50 9.21
CA VAL A 83 -14.66 11.09 7.85
C VAL A 83 -15.92 11.26 6.96
N ASP A 84 -15.75 11.93 5.84
CA ASP A 84 -16.75 11.95 4.77
C ASP A 84 -16.44 10.81 3.79
N ALA A 85 -16.96 9.62 4.08
CA ALA A 85 -16.66 8.42 3.30
C ALA A 85 -17.06 8.55 1.82
N GLU A 86 -18.15 9.29 1.55
CA GLU A 86 -18.62 9.52 0.18
C GLU A 86 -17.67 10.44 -0.59
N ARG A 87 -17.20 11.51 0.05
CA ARG A 87 -16.20 12.41 -0.54
C ARG A 87 -14.85 11.72 -0.71
N GLN A 88 -14.42 10.88 0.26
CA GLN A 88 -13.20 10.09 0.16
C GLN A 88 -13.27 9.09 -1.00
N LEU A 89 -14.39 8.39 -1.16
CA LEU A 89 -14.61 7.49 -2.28
C LEU A 89 -14.52 8.24 -3.62
N LYS A 90 -15.14 9.41 -3.71
CA LYS A 90 -15.08 10.24 -4.91
C LYS A 90 -13.65 10.72 -5.21
N MET A 91 -12.90 11.16 -4.20
CA MET A 91 -11.49 11.54 -4.37
C MET A 91 -10.64 10.36 -4.83
N MET A 92 -10.90 9.16 -4.33
CA MET A 92 -10.24 7.93 -4.77
C MET A 92 -10.59 7.60 -6.23
N GLN A 93 -11.86 7.69 -6.62
CA GLN A 93 -12.32 7.49 -7.99
C GLN A 93 -11.69 8.52 -8.95
N GLU A 94 -11.63 9.81 -8.57
CA GLU A 94 -10.97 10.86 -9.34
C GLU A 94 -9.46 10.59 -9.50
N ALA A 95 -8.79 10.10 -8.45
CA ALA A 95 -7.38 9.71 -8.51
C ALA A 95 -7.14 8.49 -9.42
N ILE A 96 -8.00 7.48 -9.35
CA ILE A 96 -7.96 6.31 -10.23
C ILE A 96 -8.21 6.71 -11.69
N ALA A 97 -9.22 7.56 -11.95
CA ALA A 97 -9.51 8.05 -13.29
C ALA A 97 -8.33 8.83 -13.89
N ALA A 98 -7.71 9.72 -13.10
CA ALA A 98 -6.53 10.46 -13.54
C ALA A 98 -5.31 9.54 -13.81
N LEU A 99 -5.18 8.45 -13.05
CA LEU A 99 -4.14 7.44 -13.26
C LEU A 99 -4.40 6.59 -14.51
N THR A 100 -5.67 6.28 -14.80
CA THR A 100 -6.05 5.52 -16.00
C THR A 100 -5.97 6.36 -17.26
N GLU A 101 -6.29 7.66 -17.23
CA GLU A 101 -6.09 8.56 -18.36
C GLU A 101 -4.61 8.71 -18.77
N CYS A 102 -3.69 8.60 -17.81
CA CYS A 102 -2.23 8.65 -18.06
C CYS A 102 -1.64 7.29 -18.43
N LEU A 103 -2.43 6.21 -18.47
CA LEU A 103 -1.97 4.91 -18.94
C LEU A 103 -1.88 4.94 -20.46
N SER A 104 -0.68 5.14 -20.99
CA SER A 104 -0.42 4.83 -22.41
C SER A 104 -0.83 3.37 -22.66
N PRO A 105 -1.34 3.05 -23.87
CA PRO A 105 -1.55 1.67 -24.26
C PRO A 105 -0.31 0.85 -23.90
N LEU A 106 -0.51 -0.32 -23.29
CA LEU A 106 0.61 -1.20 -22.96
C LEU A 106 1.30 -1.56 -24.27
N GLU A 107 2.56 -1.18 -24.41
CA GLU A 107 3.38 -1.68 -25.53
C GLU A 107 3.41 -3.21 -25.44
N GLU A 108 3.34 -3.87 -26.60
CA GLU A 108 3.43 -5.31 -26.67
C GLU A 108 4.83 -5.75 -26.19
N ILE A 109 4.88 -6.30 -24.97
CA ILE A 109 6.13 -6.75 -24.37
C ILE A 109 6.50 -8.09 -25.00
N ASN A 110 7.52 -8.07 -25.84
CA ASN A 110 8.02 -9.26 -26.48
C ASN A 110 8.85 -10.11 -25.48
N LEU A 111 8.61 -11.41 -25.49
CA LEU A 111 9.43 -12.37 -24.77
C LEU A 111 10.84 -12.34 -25.31
N ILE A 112 11.81 -12.26 -24.40
CA ILE A 112 13.20 -12.57 -24.76
C ILE A 112 13.24 -14.07 -25.03
N SER A 113 13.47 -14.46 -26.29
CA SER A 113 13.51 -15.87 -26.71
C SER A 113 14.50 -16.65 -25.84
N ARG A 114 13.98 -17.59 -25.06
CA ARG A 114 14.75 -18.50 -24.20
C ARG A 114 14.11 -19.87 -24.26
N ASP A 115 14.90 -20.92 -24.05
CA ASP A 115 14.36 -22.26 -23.81
C ASP A 115 13.60 -22.26 -22.49
N GLU A 116 12.28 -22.26 -22.57
CA GLU A 116 11.38 -22.21 -21.41
C GLU A 116 10.95 -23.61 -21.00
N ASP A 117 10.95 -23.87 -19.71
CA ASP A 117 10.40 -25.10 -19.18
C ASP A 117 8.90 -24.95 -18.89
N THR A 118 8.09 -25.67 -19.64
CA THR A 118 6.62 -25.67 -19.49
C THR A 118 6.13 -26.44 -18.26
N THR A 119 7.03 -27.11 -17.56
CA THR A 119 6.74 -27.85 -16.33
C THR A 119 6.98 -27.02 -15.07
N LEU A 120 7.53 -25.80 -15.22
CA LEU A 120 7.90 -24.93 -14.12
C LEU A 120 7.00 -23.71 -13.97
N LEU A 121 6.80 -23.31 -12.71
CA LEU A 121 6.20 -22.07 -12.30
C LEU A 121 7.13 -21.38 -11.30
N ASN A 122 7.45 -20.10 -11.53
CA ASN A 122 8.16 -19.26 -10.56
C ASN A 122 7.17 -18.42 -9.78
N MET A 123 7.19 -18.51 -8.46
CA MET A 123 6.41 -17.65 -7.57
C MET A 123 7.32 -16.57 -6.98
N TYR A 124 7.02 -15.31 -7.28
CA TYR A 124 7.69 -14.12 -6.76
C TYR A 124 6.90 -13.58 -5.58
N THR A 125 7.41 -13.78 -4.36
CA THR A 125 6.68 -13.42 -3.14
C THR A 125 7.23 -12.15 -2.52
N VAL A 126 6.36 -11.14 -2.40
CA VAL A 126 6.58 -9.91 -1.63
C VAL A 126 5.41 -9.76 -0.66
N THR A 127 5.72 -9.68 0.63
CA THR A 127 4.73 -9.48 1.69
C THR A 127 5.10 -8.26 2.52
N ASP A 128 4.10 -7.65 3.14
CA ASP A 128 4.29 -6.59 4.14
C ASP A 128 5.24 -5.47 3.61
N ALA A 129 4.98 -5.04 2.37
CA ALA A 129 5.80 -4.02 1.71
C ALA A 129 5.63 -2.64 2.34
N HIS A 130 4.50 -2.40 2.98
CA HIS A 130 4.17 -1.17 3.71
C HIS A 130 4.53 0.11 2.95
N ILE A 131 4.22 0.18 1.64
CA ILE A 131 4.46 1.41 0.86
C ILE A 131 3.73 2.58 1.50
N GLY A 132 4.48 3.63 1.85
CA GLY A 132 3.96 4.80 2.58
C GLY A 132 4.33 4.83 4.06
N MET A 133 5.00 3.81 4.58
CA MET A 133 5.58 3.81 5.92
C MET A 133 6.77 4.77 5.98
N LEU A 134 6.95 5.43 7.11
CA LEU A 134 8.17 6.14 7.49
C LEU A 134 8.88 5.36 8.60
N ALA A 135 10.15 5.07 8.40
CA ALA A 135 11.04 4.57 9.44
C ALA A 135 12.37 5.30 9.35
N CYS A 136 13.04 5.48 10.49
CA CYS A 136 14.31 6.16 10.62
C CYS A 136 15.38 5.19 11.13
N GLU A 137 16.61 5.31 10.61
CA GLU A 137 17.75 4.48 10.99
C GLU A 137 18.00 4.48 12.49
N GLU A 138 17.87 5.66 13.14
CA GLU A 138 18.11 5.79 14.57
C GLU A 138 17.12 4.98 15.43
N GLU A 139 15.93 4.71 14.94
CA GLU A 139 14.87 4.00 15.65
C GLU A 139 14.79 2.53 15.28
N GLY A 140 14.83 2.23 13.97
CA GLY A 140 14.60 0.92 13.38
C GLY A 140 15.85 0.21 12.85
N GLY A 141 16.98 0.94 12.78
CA GLY A 141 18.24 0.44 12.23
C GLY A 141 18.34 0.54 10.71
N ASP A 142 17.35 1.11 10.03
CA ASP A 142 17.37 1.42 8.59
C ASP A 142 16.29 2.44 8.23
N ASP A 143 16.57 3.29 7.27
CA ASP A 143 15.59 4.23 6.73
C ASP A 143 14.59 3.54 5.81
N TYR A 144 13.35 4.01 5.84
CA TYR A 144 12.31 3.56 4.91
C TYR A 144 11.31 4.66 4.64
N ASP A 145 11.10 4.94 3.37
CA ASP A 145 10.11 5.87 2.86
C ASP A 145 9.49 5.34 1.55
N THR A 146 8.58 6.10 0.97
CA THR A 146 7.89 5.71 -0.27
C THR A 146 8.86 5.58 -1.46
N ASN A 147 9.94 6.36 -1.53
CA ASN A 147 10.92 6.29 -2.62
C ASN A 147 11.84 5.08 -2.44
N ILE A 148 12.32 4.84 -1.22
CA ILE A 148 13.13 3.67 -0.86
C ILE A 148 12.32 2.41 -1.16
N ALA A 149 11.06 2.34 -0.75
CA ALA A 149 10.15 1.22 -1.04
C ALA A 149 10.04 0.96 -2.55
N GLU A 150 9.79 2.01 -3.35
CA GLU A 150 9.66 1.89 -4.82
C GLU A 150 10.93 1.35 -5.47
N HIS A 151 12.09 1.87 -5.09
CA HIS A 151 13.38 1.46 -5.63
C HIS A 151 13.74 0.04 -5.20
N LEU A 152 13.60 -0.27 -3.91
CA LEU A 152 13.93 -1.56 -3.34
C LEU A 152 13.11 -2.69 -3.96
N ILE A 153 11.78 -2.54 -4.02
CA ILE A 153 10.89 -3.57 -4.57
C ILE A 153 11.13 -3.74 -6.08
N SER A 154 11.30 -2.63 -6.82
CA SER A 154 11.60 -2.70 -8.26
C SER A 154 12.94 -3.39 -8.54
N SER A 155 13.97 -3.09 -7.76
CA SER A 155 15.30 -3.69 -7.86
C SER A 155 15.26 -5.16 -7.46
N TRP A 156 14.46 -5.52 -6.44
CA TRP A 156 14.22 -6.90 -6.06
C TRP A 156 13.60 -7.69 -7.23
N PHE A 157 12.53 -7.20 -7.86
CA PHE A 157 11.91 -7.89 -9.01
C PHE A 157 12.88 -8.04 -10.17
N LYS A 158 13.70 -7.04 -10.45
CA LYS A 158 14.74 -7.11 -11.48
C LYS A 158 15.77 -8.20 -11.18
N SER A 159 16.24 -8.29 -9.95
CA SER A 159 17.17 -9.34 -9.50
C SER A 159 16.50 -10.71 -9.54
N ALA A 160 15.28 -10.79 -9.00
CA ALA A 160 14.50 -12.02 -8.90
C ALA A 160 14.20 -12.62 -10.29
N THR A 161 13.76 -11.80 -11.25
CA THR A 161 13.51 -12.26 -12.62
C THR A 161 14.80 -12.66 -13.35
N THR A 162 15.93 -12.03 -13.01
CA THR A 162 17.23 -12.40 -13.60
C THR A 162 17.72 -13.75 -13.07
N LEU A 163 17.62 -13.99 -11.78
CA LEU A 163 18.16 -15.17 -11.11
C LEU A 163 17.25 -16.40 -11.22
N ALA A 164 15.94 -16.21 -11.31
CA ALA A 164 14.98 -17.31 -11.39
C ALA A 164 15.19 -18.20 -12.62
N PRO A 165 14.94 -19.51 -12.55
CA PRO A 165 14.96 -20.40 -13.72
C PRO A 165 14.03 -19.93 -14.85
N ASN A 166 14.28 -20.38 -16.07
CA ASN A 166 13.37 -20.14 -17.19
C ASN A 166 12.13 -21.03 -17.04
N ALA A 167 11.01 -20.42 -16.72
CA ALA A 167 9.71 -21.08 -16.58
C ALA A 167 8.70 -20.40 -17.51
N THR A 168 7.76 -21.15 -18.02
CA THR A 168 6.70 -20.61 -18.89
C THR A 168 5.70 -19.76 -18.10
N GLU A 169 5.45 -20.12 -16.84
CA GLU A 169 4.44 -19.46 -16.01
C GLU A 169 5.08 -18.82 -14.76
N CYS A 170 4.49 -17.72 -14.32
CA CYS A 170 4.82 -17.18 -12.99
C CYS A 170 3.58 -16.72 -12.23
N LEU A 171 3.75 -16.67 -10.91
CA LEU A 171 2.83 -16.09 -9.95
C LEU A 171 3.54 -14.93 -9.24
N ILE A 172 3.05 -13.72 -9.45
CA ILE A 172 3.41 -12.57 -8.63
C ILE A 172 2.49 -12.61 -7.41
N ASN A 173 3.06 -12.91 -6.25
CA ASN A 173 2.35 -13.04 -4.98
C ASN A 173 2.61 -11.80 -4.11
N LEU A 174 1.73 -10.80 -4.21
CA LEU A 174 1.67 -9.67 -3.28
C LEU A 174 0.80 -10.08 -2.10
N GLN A 175 1.44 -10.47 -1.00
CA GLN A 175 0.84 -11.30 0.04
C GLN A 175 0.17 -10.51 1.17
N GLY A 176 -0.34 -9.32 0.89
CA GLY A 176 -1.01 -8.42 1.82
C GLY A 176 -0.09 -7.39 2.45
N ASP A 177 -0.69 -6.37 3.07
CA ASP A 177 -0.02 -5.21 3.64
C ASP A 177 0.97 -4.57 2.65
N PHE A 178 0.54 -4.51 1.37
CA PHE A 178 1.32 -3.88 0.32
C PHE A 178 1.35 -2.36 0.50
N LEU A 179 0.22 -1.76 0.93
CA LEU A 179 0.12 -0.38 1.38
C LEU A 179 0.14 -0.32 2.91
N HIS A 180 0.80 0.69 3.45
CA HIS A 180 0.94 0.87 4.89
C HIS A 180 -0.36 1.31 5.57
N PHE A 181 -1.24 2.04 4.87
CA PHE A 181 -2.54 2.48 5.36
C PHE A 181 -3.57 2.58 4.23
N ASP A 182 -4.86 2.56 4.59
CA ASP A 182 -5.97 2.28 3.69
C ASP A 182 -6.91 3.48 3.47
N GLY A 183 -6.42 4.68 3.63
CA GLY A 183 -7.25 5.88 3.47
C GLY A 183 -6.53 7.18 3.79
N LEU A 184 -7.28 8.28 3.91
CA LEU A 184 -6.69 9.60 4.13
C LEU A 184 -6.08 9.78 5.53
N LYS A 185 -6.36 8.88 6.47
CA LYS A 185 -5.71 8.82 7.78
C LYS A 185 -4.72 7.68 7.79
N ALA A 186 -3.50 7.95 8.26
CA ALA A 186 -2.51 6.94 8.52
C ALA A 186 -2.85 6.19 9.82
N VAL A 187 -3.79 5.26 9.71
CA VAL A 187 -4.23 4.38 10.81
C VAL A 187 -4.55 3.00 10.26
N THR A 188 -4.35 1.97 11.08
CA THR A 188 -4.78 0.62 10.72
C THR A 188 -6.30 0.56 10.60
N PRO A 189 -6.87 0.02 9.51
CA PRO A 189 -8.32 0.03 9.28
C PRO A 189 -9.14 -0.62 10.40
N THR A 190 -8.65 -1.72 10.94
CA THR A 190 -9.40 -2.54 11.91
C THR A 190 -9.23 -2.05 13.35
N SER A 191 -8.01 -1.73 13.76
CA SER A 191 -7.68 -1.40 15.15
C SER A 191 -7.55 0.09 15.42
N GLY A 192 -7.40 0.94 14.38
CA GLY A 192 -7.29 2.39 14.52
C GLY A 192 -5.96 2.85 15.12
N HIS A 193 -4.92 2.00 15.14
CA HIS A 193 -3.57 2.40 15.56
C HIS A 193 -3.05 3.48 14.63
N ILE A 194 -2.45 4.53 15.20
CA ILE A 194 -1.78 5.58 14.45
C ILE A 194 -0.50 4.99 13.85
N LEU A 195 -0.26 5.31 12.59
CA LEU A 195 0.88 4.82 11.83
C LEU A 195 1.75 6.00 11.40
N ASP A 196 3.06 5.82 11.45
CA ASP A 196 4.01 6.78 10.89
C ASP A 196 4.04 6.67 9.38
N SER A 197 3.71 7.78 8.72
CA SER A 197 3.58 7.81 7.27
C SER A 197 4.45 8.91 6.66
N ASP A 198 5.21 8.54 5.65
CA ASP A 198 6.06 9.42 4.86
C ASP A 198 5.24 10.44 4.05
N THR A 199 4.10 10.04 3.52
CA THR A 199 3.43 10.84 2.51
C THR A 199 1.90 10.71 2.55
N ARG A 200 1.23 11.46 1.67
CA ARG A 200 -0.23 11.40 1.52
C ARG A 200 -0.65 10.14 0.77
N PHE A 201 -1.80 9.58 1.15
CA PHE A 201 -2.38 8.37 0.57
C PHE A 201 -2.36 8.31 -0.97
N PHE A 202 -2.65 9.41 -1.62
CA PHE A 202 -2.60 9.54 -3.08
C PHE A 202 -1.20 9.17 -3.66
N LYS A 203 -0.10 9.60 -3.04
CA LYS A 203 1.26 9.24 -3.49
C LYS A 203 1.55 7.76 -3.24
N VAL A 204 1.09 7.22 -2.10
CA VAL A 204 1.21 5.79 -1.78
C VAL A 204 0.55 4.96 -2.88
N VAL A 205 -0.69 5.31 -3.25
CA VAL A 205 -1.44 4.66 -4.33
C VAL A 205 -0.68 4.72 -5.67
N GLN A 206 -0.20 5.91 -6.06
CA GLN A 206 0.55 6.06 -7.30
C GLN A 206 1.81 5.21 -7.33
N THR A 207 2.55 5.16 -6.22
CA THR A 207 3.75 4.34 -6.10
C THR A 207 3.41 2.86 -6.19
N ALA A 208 2.39 2.39 -5.47
CA ALA A 208 1.94 0.99 -5.54
C ALA A 208 1.61 0.57 -6.97
N ILE A 209 0.85 1.40 -7.70
CA ILE A 209 0.49 1.13 -9.10
C ILE A 209 1.75 1.04 -9.99
N ARG A 210 2.70 1.97 -9.86
CA ARG A 210 3.95 1.95 -10.64
C ARG A 210 4.78 0.70 -10.37
N VAL A 211 4.92 0.34 -9.09
CA VAL A 211 5.68 -0.85 -8.66
C VAL A 211 5.05 -2.12 -9.23
N ILE A 212 3.74 -2.29 -9.10
CA ILE A 212 3.03 -3.47 -9.62
C ILE A 212 3.15 -3.55 -11.16
N LYS A 213 2.95 -2.44 -11.88
CA LYS A 213 3.13 -2.42 -13.34
C LYS A 213 4.53 -2.82 -13.76
N ARG A 214 5.57 -2.28 -13.09
CA ARG A 214 6.96 -2.65 -13.37
C ARG A 214 7.20 -4.14 -13.11
N ALA A 215 6.72 -4.67 -12.00
CA ALA A 215 6.84 -6.09 -11.67
C ALA A 215 6.20 -6.99 -12.73
N VAL A 216 4.96 -6.66 -13.14
CA VAL A 216 4.26 -7.41 -14.20
C VAL A 216 5.03 -7.32 -15.52
N ASN A 217 5.53 -6.15 -15.91
CA ASN A 217 6.30 -5.97 -17.15
C ASN A 217 7.58 -6.81 -17.14
N MET A 218 8.37 -6.76 -16.05
CA MET A 218 9.57 -7.59 -15.92
C MET A 218 9.25 -9.10 -16.00
N CYS A 219 8.13 -9.51 -15.42
CA CYS A 219 7.67 -10.89 -15.51
C CYS A 219 7.19 -11.26 -16.94
N LEU A 220 6.54 -10.34 -17.66
CA LEU A 220 6.14 -10.55 -19.07
C LEU A 220 7.33 -10.65 -20.03
N GLU A 221 8.47 -10.01 -19.72
CA GLU A 221 9.71 -10.17 -20.49
C GLU A 221 10.31 -11.59 -20.36
N LYS A 222 10.02 -12.26 -19.25
CA LYS A 222 10.59 -13.57 -18.93
C LYS A 222 9.61 -14.74 -19.13
N HIS A 223 8.33 -14.56 -18.84
CA HIS A 223 7.32 -15.63 -18.78
C HIS A 223 6.22 -15.41 -19.80
N ARG A 224 5.66 -16.49 -20.36
CA ARG A 224 4.51 -16.43 -21.29
C ARG A 224 3.22 -16.11 -20.58
N LYS A 225 3.07 -16.56 -19.33
CA LYS A 225 1.90 -16.32 -18.51
C LYS A 225 2.29 -15.74 -17.16
N VAL A 226 1.62 -14.67 -16.78
CA VAL A 226 1.80 -13.98 -15.51
C VAL A 226 0.47 -14.00 -14.76
N THR A 227 0.45 -14.62 -13.61
CA THR A 227 -0.67 -14.52 -12.67
C THR A 227 -0.33 -13.52 -11.60
N LEU A 228 -1.17 -12.49 -11.40
CA LEU A 228 -1.02 -11.50 -10.35
C LEU A 228 -2.03 -11.78 -9.25
N LEU A 229 -1.53 -12.04 -8.05
CA LEU A 229 -2.30 -12.18 -6.82
C LEU A 229 -1.99 -10.98 -5.93
N ILE A 230 -3.04 -10.22 -5.56
CA ILE A 230 -2.99 -9.12 -4.60
C ILE A 230 -3.83 -9.54 -3.41
N ALA A 231 -3.19 -10.11 -2.39
CA ALA A 231 -3.88 -10.54 -1.19
C ALA A 231 -4.27 -9.35 -0.31
N THR A 232 -5.36 -9.49 0.43
CA THR A 232 -5.81 -8.51 1.42
C THR A 232 -5.00 -8.68 2.70
N GLY A 233 -4.41 -7.60 3.18
CA GLY A 233 -3.80 -7.52 4.52
C GLY A 233 -4.68 -6.80 5.52
N ASN A 234 -4.20 -6.53 6.72
CA ASN A 234 -4.92 -5.75 7.72
C ASN A 234 -4.67 -4.24 7.63
N HIS A 235 -3.64 -3.82 6.87
CA HIS A 235 -3.34 -2.42 6.60
C HIS A 235 -4.01 -1.90 5.33
N ASP A 236 -4.38 -2.77 4.37
CA ASP A 236 -4.81 -2.40 3.03
C ASP A 236 -6.07 -3.13 2.53
N LEU A 237 -7.03 -3.34 3.44
CA LEU A 237 -8.28 -4.07 3.18
C LEU A 237 -9.03 -3.57 1.94
N ALA A 238 -9.31 -2.27 1.86
CA ALA A 238 -10.00 -1.67 0.72
C ALA A 238 -9.06 -1.47 -0.47
N SER A 239 -7.81 -1.09 -0.21
CA SER A 239 -6.81 -0.84 -1.26
C SER A 239 -6.51 -2.09 -2.08
N ALA A 240 -6.40 -3.26 -1.47
CA ALA A 240 -6.21 -4.51 -2.17
C ALA A 240 -7.38 -4.83 -3.12
N VAL A 241 -8.63 -4.49 -2.72
CA VAL A 241 -9.83 -4.71 -3.57
C VAL A 241 -9.78 -3.82 -4.80
N TRP A 242 -9.63 -2.50 -4.64
CA TRP A 242 -9.65 -1.61 -5.80
C TRP A 242 -8.39 -1.76 -6.69
N LEU A 243 -7.22 -2.16 -6.13
CA LEU A 243 -6.05 -2.52 -6.93
C LEU A 243 -6.36 -3.72 -7.85
N ARG A 244 -6.99 -4.77 -7.33
CA ARG A 244 -7.40 -5.92 -8.15
C ARG A 244 -8.32 -5.50 -9.28
N GLU A 245 -9.40 -4.77 -8.98
CA GLU A 245 -10.35 -4.30 -9.99
C GLU A 245 -9.66 -3.42 -11.04
N MET A 246 -8.81 -2.50 -10.61
CA MET A 246 -8.05 -1.65 -11.52
C MET A 246 -7.14 -2.48 -12.44
N PHE A 247 -6.39 -3.44 -11.91
CA PHE A 247 -5.49 -4.25 -12.74
C PHE A 247 -6.22 -5.24 -13.64
N LYS A 248 -7.44 -5.68 -13.31
CA LYS A 248 -8.31 -6.39 -14.25
C LYS A 248 -8.60 -5.54 -15.48
N GLU A 249 -8.98 -4.29 -15.30
CA GLU A 249 -9.22 -3.35 -16.40
C GLU A 249 -7.95 -3.03 -17.18
N VAL A 250 -6.82 -2.79 -16.49
CA VAL A 250 -5.53 -2.48 -17.13
C VAL A 250 -5.06 -3.61 -18.05
N TYR A 251 -5.31 -4.86 -17.68
CA TYR A 251 -4.85 -6.04 -18.42
C TYR A 251 -5.99 -6.82 -19.12
N CYS A 252 -7.20 -6.24 -19.24
CA CYS A 252 -8.36 -6.93 -19.82
C CYS A 252 -8.10 -7.48 -21.23
N ASP A 253 -7.30 -6.76 -22.03
CA ASP A 253 -6.95 -7.15 -23.41
C ASP A 253 -5.63 -7.94 -23.51
N ASN A 254 -4.97 -8.23 -22.40
CA ASN A 254 -3.70 -8.97 -22.40
C ASN A 254 -3.91 -10.44 -21.99
N PRO A 255 -4.00 -11.40 -22.95
CA PRO A 255 -4.27 -12.81 -22.65
C PRO A 255 -3.15 -13.49 -21.85
N ARG A 256 -1.98 -12.85 -21.71
CA ARG A 256 -0.86 -13.38 -20.95
C ARG A 256 -0.94 -13.04 -19.46
N VAL A 257 -1.82 -12.11 -19.05
CA VAL A 257 -1.97 -11.69 -17.66
C VAL A 257 -3.29 -12.13 -17.09
N THR A 258 -3.25 -12.77 -15.93
CA THR A 258 -4.44 -13.17 -15.17
C THR A 258 -4.39 -12.53 -13.79
N ILE A 259 -5.45 -11.84 -13.40
CA ILE A 259 -5.59 -11.30 -12.05
C ILE A 259 -6.42 -12.27 -11.23
N VAL A 260 -5.91 -12.68 -10.06
CA VAL A 260 -6.67 -13.56 -9.15
C VAL A 260 -7.85 -12.80 -8.57
N ASP A 261 -9.05 -13.26 -8.87
CA ASP A 261 -10.31 -12.64 -8.48
C ASP A 261 -10.99 -13.45 -7.37
N GLU A 262 -10.44 -13.40 -6.16
CA GLU A 262 -11.02 -14.03 -4.97
C GLU A 262 -11.31 -12.95 -3.93
N GLN A 263 -12.55 -12.90 -3.45
CA GLN A 263 -12.96 -11.90 -2.46
C GLN A 263 -12.68 -12.35 -1.01
N SER A 264 -12.49 -13.64 -0.81
CA SER A 264 -12.07 -14.20 0.47
C SER A 264 -10.59 -13.89 0.73
N PRO A 265 -10.14 -13.69 1.98
CA PRO A 265 -8.72 -13.49 2.28
C PRO A 265 -7.86 -14.77 2.16
N TYR A 266 -8.40 -15.83 1.62
CA TYR A 266 -7.74 -17.10 1.36
C TYR A 266 -7.72 -17.36 -0.13
N TYR A 267 -6.55 -17.57 -0.71
CA TYR A 267 -6.34 -17.73 -2.14
C TYR A 267 -5.70 -19.09 -2.42
N ALA A 268 -6.16 -19.81 -3.44
CA ALA A 268 -5.56 -21.08 -3.84
C ALA A 268 -5.33 -21.12 -5.35
N ILE A 269 -4.11 -21.47 -5.72
CA ILE A 269 -3.67 -21.64 -7.11
C ILE A 269 -3.33 -23.11 -7.30
N GLU A 270 -3.82 -23.70 -8.38
CA GLU A 270 -3.50 -25.04 -8.80
C GLU A 270 -2.49 -25.03 -9.94
N PHE A 271 -1.40 -25.74 -9.79
CA PHE A 271 -0.39 -25.92 -10.83
C PHE A 271 -0.03 -27.40 -10.95
N GLY A 272 -0.66 -28.09 -11.89
CA GLY A 272 -0.52 -29.54 -12.05
C GLY A 272 -0.91 -30.29 -10.78
N LYS A 273 0.05 -30.97 -10.13
CA LYS A 273 -0.18 -31.68 -8.86
C LYS A 273 0.13 -30.84 -7.63
N VAL A 274 0.32 -29.53 -7.79
CA VAL A 274 0.69 -28.62 -6.72
C VAL A 274 -0.48 -27.69 -6.39
N MET A 275 -0.80 -27.59 -5.10
CA MET A 275 -1.66 -26.58 -4.53
C MET A 275 -0.81 -25.52 -3.82
N ILE A 276 -0.92 -24.26 -4.26
CA ILE A 276 -0.29 -23.12 -3.63
C ILE A 276 -1.38 -22.29 -2.97
N GLY A 277 -1.39 -22.27 -1.64
CA GLY A 277 -2.30 -21.46 -0.85
C GLY A 277 -1.62 -20.19 -0.35
N VAL A 278 -2.35 -19.08 -0.35
CA VAL A 278 -1.87 -17.78 0.13
C VAL A 278 -2.87 -17.19 1.10
N HIS A 279 -2.38 -16.70 2.22
CA HIS A 279 -3.13 -15.95 3.22
C HIS A 279 -2.20 -14.99 3.93
N HIS A 280 -2.58 -13.73 4.10
CA HIS A 280 -1.68 -12.75 4.74
C HIS A 280 -1.25 -13.16 6.16
N GLY A 281 -2.17 -13.67 6.99
CA GLY A 281 -1.86 -14.10 8.37
C GLY A 281 -2.73 -13.47 9.43
N HIS A 282 -3.38 -12.35 9.14
CA HIS A 282 -4.15 -11.56 10.11
C HIS A 282 -5.46 -12.21 10.58
N CYS A 283 -6.08 -13.09 9.77
CA CYS A 283 -7.36 -13.74 10.12
C CYS A 283 -7.19 -15.12 10.72
N SER A 284 -6.06 -15.80 10.50
CA SER A 284 -5.85 -17.17 10.95
C SER A 284 -4.40 -17.42 11.31
N ARG A 285 -4.20 -18.13 12.43
CA ARG A 285 -2.87 -18.56 12.85
C ARG A 285 -2.36 -19.69 11.96
N MET A 286 -1.03 -19.80 11.84
CA MET A 286 -0.34 -20.81 11.04
C MET A 286 -0.85 -22.23 11.28
N GLU A 287 -1.06 -22.60 12.54
CA GLU A 287 -1.45 -23.96 12.96
C GLU A 287 -2.86 -24.37 12.52
N LYS A 288 -3.69 -23.40 12.09
CA LYS A 288 -5.07 -23.65 11.64
C LYS A 288 -5.22 -23.61 10.13
N LEU A 289 -4.23 -23.10 9.40
CA LEU A 289 -4.34 -22.87 7.96
C LEU A 289 -4.58 -24.14 7.17
N ASP A 290 -3.94 -25.24 7.54
CA ASP A 290 -4.09 -26.55 6.91
C ASP A 290 -5.55 -26.97 6.78
N ALA A 291 -6.26 -26.98 7.91
CA ALA A 291 -7.66 -27.37 7.96
C ALA A 291 -8.56 -26.38 7.19
N VAL A 292 -8.24 -25.09 7.25
CA VAL A 292 -8.99 -24.05 6.53
C VAL A 292 -8.84 -24.26 5.02
N PHE A 293 -7.62 -24.43 4.51
CA PHE A 293 -7.39 -24.59 3.07
C PHE A 293 -7.93 -25.92 2.54
N ALA A 294 -7.72 -27.03 3.25
CA ALA A 294 -8.28 -28.32 2.88
C ALA A 294 -9.82 -28.29 2.85
N SER A 295 -10.45 -27.56 3.76
CA SER A 295 -11.90 -27.41 3.81
C SER A 295 -12.47 -26.47 2.75
N LYS A 296 -11.85 -25.29 2.57
CA LYS A 296 -12.33 -24.27 1.62
C LYS A 296 -12.11 -24.67 0.17
N PHE A 297 -10.98 -25.31 -0.12
CA PHE A 297 -10.55 -25.64 -1.48
C PHE A 297 -10.49 -27.16 -1.69
N ARG A 298 -11.54 -27.87 -1.26
CA ARG A 298 -11.62 -29.35 -1.28
C ARG A 298 -11.32 -29.96 -2.64
N GLU A 299 -11.78 -29.31 -3.69
CA GLU A 299 -11.60 -29.83 -5.04
C GLU A 299 -10.13 -29.74 -5.47
N ILE A 300 -9.47 -28.61 -5.24
CA ILE A 300 -8.04 -28.43 -5.54
C ILE A 300 -7.23 -29.39 -4.66
N TYR A 301 -7.51 -29.40 -3.34
CA TYR A 301 -6.82 -30.26 -2.39
C TYR A 301 -6.95 -31.74 -2.75
N GLY A 302 -8.15 -32.19 -3.16
CA GLY A 302 -8.42 -33.59 -3.48
C GLY A 302 -7.74 -34.11 -4.75
N ARG A 303 -7.37 -33.22 -5.71
CA ARG A 303 -6.72 -33.62 -6.97
C ARG A 303 -5.23 -33.26 -7.02
N THR A 304 -4.71 -32.53 -6.03
CA THR A 304 -3.29 -32.20 -5.90
C THR A 304 -2.58 -33.16 -4.93
N LYS A 305 -1.27 -33.28 -5.07
CA LYS A 305 -0.43 -34.14 -4.25
C LYS A 305 0.45 -33.36 -3.28
N PHE A 306 0.88 -32.19 -3.69
CA PHE A 306 1.81 -31.33 -2.94
C PHE A 306 1.07 -30.06 -2.52
N GLY A 307 1.09 -29.73 -1.25
CA GLY A 307 0.43 -28.53 -0.71
C GLY A 307 1.42 -27.60 -0.04
N TYR A 308 1.40 -26.33 -0.44
CA TYR A 308 2.23 -25.27 0.12
C TYR A 308 1.34 -24.11 0.51
N LEU A 309 1.50 -23.60 1.74
CA LEU A 309 0.77 -22.45 2.25
C LEU A 309 1.76 -21.33 2.57
N HIS A 310 1.47 -20.14 2.09
CA HIS A 310 2.32 -18.97 2.27
C HIS A 310 1.58 -17.90 3.07
N MET A 311 2.27 -17.31 4.07
CA MET A 311 1.73 -16.24 4.88
C MET A 311 2.79 -15.17 5.21
N GLY A 312 2.33 -13.95 5.52
CA GLY A 312 3.11 -12.79 5.95
C GLY A 312 2.76 -12.36 7.36
N HIS A 313 2.52 -11.06 7.55
CA HIS A 313 2.01 -10.41 8.76
C HIS A 313 2.98 -10.33 9.94
N TYR A 314 3.78 -11.36 10.14
CA TYR A 314 4.68 -11.46 11.30
C TYR A 314 6.11 -11.04 11.00
N HIS A 315 6.42 -10.66 9.77
CA HIS A 315 7.71 -10.15 9.27
C HIS A 315 8.92 -11.05 9.57
N HIS A 316 8.70 -12.30 9.97
CA HIS A 316 9.78 -13.25 10.23
C HIS A 316 9.57 -14.57 9.49
N ARG A 317 10.66 -15.27 9.23
CA ARG A 317 10.60 -16.57 8.57
C ARG A 317 10.32 -17.68 9.57
N LYS A 318 9.27 -18.47 9.30
CA LYS A 318 8.97 -19.72 10.01
C LYS A 318 8.41 -20.73 9.03
N VAL A 319 8.89 -21.95 9.09
CA VAL A 319 8.38 -23.06 8.27
C VAL A 319 7.85 -24.15 9.21
N ALA A 320 6.68 -24.67 8.91
CA ALA A 320 6.09 -25.81 9.60
C ALA A 320 5.57 -26.80 8.55
N GLU A 321 5.83 -28.08 8.78
CA GLU A 321 5.34 -29.17 7.93
C GLU A 321 4.32 -29.99 8.70
N SER A 322 3.20 -30.27 8.06
CA SER A 322 2.15 -31.15 8.54
C SER A 322 1.97 -32.33 7.59
N ASN A 323 1.04 -33.22 7.88
CA ASN A 323 0.66 -34.29 6.96
C ASN A 323 -0.04 -33.81 5.68
N MET A 324 -0.46 -32.53 5.62
CA MET A 324 -1.24 -31.96 4.54
C MET A 324 -0.48 -30.91 3.75
N PHE A 325 0.25 -30.03 4.44
CA PHE A 325 0.89 -28.88 3.85
C PHE A 325 2.25 -28.58 4.47
N ILE A 326 3.10 -27.93 3.66
CA ILE A 326 4.23 -27.15 4.15
C ILE A 326 3.76 -25.71 4.23
N THR A 327 3.71 -25.13 5.42
CA THR A 327 3.29 -23.75 5.67
C THR A 327 4.49 -22.88 6.00
N GLU A 328 4.64 -21.75 5.31
CA GLU A 328 5.74 -20.83 5.48
C GLU A 328 5.26 -19.40 5.72
N MET A 329 5.78 -18.77 6.76
CA MET A 329 5.79 -17.32 6.95
C MET A 329 7.00 -16.72 6.24
N HIS A 330 6.80 -15.60 5.56
CA HIS A 330 7.85 -14.90 4.84
C HIS A 330 8.33 -13.66 5.59
N GLN A 331 9.60 -13.31 5.37
CA GLN A 331 10.15 -12.02 5.76
C GLN A 331 9.65 -10.91 4.84
N THR A 332 9.78 -9.66 5.27
CA THR A 332 9.47 -8.47 4.48
C THR A 332 10.73 -7.81 3.90
N LEU A 333 10.54 -6.95 2.90
CA LEU A 333 11.56 -6.02 2.42
C LEU A 333 11.53 -4.68 3.18
N ALA A 334 10.41 -4.34 3.85
CA ALA A 334 10.27 -3.11 4.61
C ALA A 334 11.23 -3.06 5.80
N ALA A 335 11.64 -1.85 6.20
CA ALA A 335 12.37 -1.62 7.44
C ALA A 335 11.47 -1.90 8.66
N LYS A 336 12.06 -1.94 9.83
CA LYS A 336 11.30 -1.99 11.09
C LYS A 336 10.75 -0.61 11.38
N ASP A 337 9.49 -0.54 11.76
CA ASP A 337 8.91 0.66 12.34
C ASP A 337 9.24 0.74 13.84
N GLU A 338 8.92 1.87 14.46
CA GLU A 338 9.13 2.09 15.90
C GLU A 338 8.46 1.00 16.76
N TYR A 339 7.25 0.57 16.39
CA TYR A 339 6.50 -0.47 17.10
C TYR A 339 7.25 -1.81 17.10
N SER A 340 7.76 -2.22 15.96
CA SER A 340 8.52 -3.47 15.80
C SER A 340 9.85 -3.41 16.54
N SER A 341 10.54 -2.26 16.50
CA SER A 341 11.78 -2.02 17.22
C SER A 341 11.58 -2.10 18.74
N ASN A 342 10.58 -1.40 19.28
CA ASN A 342 10.23 -1.42 20.69
C ASN A 342 9.77 -2.80 21.17
N GLY A 343 9.16 -3.61 20.30
CA GLY A 343 8.75 -4.97 20.58
C GLY A 343 9.90 -5.98 20.62
N GLY A 344 11.12 -5.58 20.26
CA GLY A 344 12.29 -6.46 20.20
C GLY A 344 12.22 -7.49 19.05
N TYR A 345 11.42 -7.20 18.02
CA TYR A 345 11.34 -8.05 16.83
C TYR A 345 12.53 -7.82 15.93
N ASP A 346 13.48 -8.77 15.91
CA ASP A 346 14.69 -8.70 15.10
C ASP A 346 14.74 -9.85 14.11
N SER A 347 14.32 -9.61 12.87
CA SER A 347 14.41 -10.56 11.76
C SER A 347 15.09 -9.92 10.57
N GLY A 348 15.82 -10.77 9.80
CA GLY A 348 16.40 -10.33 8.54
C GLY A 348 15.32 -9.87 7.55
N ARG A 349 15.71 -9.07 6.56
CA ARG A 349 14.84 -8.52 5.52
C ARG A 349 15.16 -9.19 4.19
N SER A 350 14.21 -9.92 3.64
CA SER A 350 14.37 -10.59 2.34
C SER A 350 13.02 -10.89 1.69
N ALA A 351 13.03 -11.08 0.38
CA ALA A 351 11.92 -11.67 -0.34
C ALA A 351 12.40 -12.86 -1.18
N THR A 352 11.49 -13.74 -1.59
CA THR A 352 11.84 -15.07 -2.07
C THR A 352 11.17 -15.37 -3.42
N VAL A 353 11.95 -15.97 -4.33
CA VAL A 353 11.44 -16.67 -5.50
C VAL A 353 11.41 -18.16 -5.19
N ILE A 354 10.27 -18.81 -5.40
CA ILE A 354 10.11 -20.26 -5.23
C ILE A 354 9.74 -20.85 -6.59
N THR A 355 10.47 -21.88 -7.00
CA THR A 355 10.20 -22.59 -8.25
C THR A 355 9.51 -23.91 -7.97
N TYR A 356 8.32 -24.07 -8.53
CA TYR A 356 7.54 -25.29 -8.46
C TYR A 356 7.59 -26.06 -9.79
N HIS A 357 7.76 -27.36 -9.69
CA HIS A 357 7.53 -28.28 -10.80
C HIS A 357 6.13 -28.88 -10.69
N ARG A 358 5.37 -28.87 -11.79
CA ARG A 358 3.96 -29.28 -11.82
C ARG A 358 3.68 -30.69 -11.28
N ASP A 359 4.68 -31.59 -11.34
CA ASP A 359 4.55 -32.99 -10.93
C ASP A 359 5.32 -33.35 -9.64
N TYR A 360 6.26 -32.52 -9.21
CA TYR A 360 7.19 -32.84 -8.12
C TYR A 360 7.17 -31.85 -6.94
N GLY A 361 6.37 -30.78 -7.01
CA GLY A 361 6.31 -29.77 -5.96
C GLY A 361 7.44 -28.73 -6.05
N GLU A 362 7.86 -28.17 -4.93
CA GLU A 362 8.96 -27.21 -4.86
C GLU A 362 10.28 -27.88 -5.23
N ILE A 363 11.01 -27.28 -6.18
CA ILE A 363 12.31 -27.78 -6.64
C ILE A 363 13.46 -26.79 -6.49
N GLY A 364 13.15 -25.54 -6.17
CA GLY A 364 14.18 -24.53 -6.04
C GLY A 364 13.66 -23.29 -5.32
N ARG A 365 14.62 -22.56 -4.70
CA ARG A 365 14.31 -21.37 -3.92
C ARG A 365 15.49 -20.40 -3.97
N ILE A 366 15.20 -19.12 -4.17
CA ILE A 366 16.17 -18.04 -4.14
C ILE A 366 15.66 -16.98 -3.17
N SER A 367 16.36 -16.81 -2.05
CA SER A 367 16.10 -15.72 -1.11
C SER A 367 17.08 -14.58 -1.42
N ILE A 368 16.56 -13.37 -1.61
CA ILE A 368 17.34 -12.19 -1.94
C ILE A 368 17.17 -11.19 -0.77
N PRO A 369 18.20 -11.03 0.08
CA PRO A 369 18.17 -10.09 1.19
C PRO A 369 18.30 -8.63 0.70
N VAL A 370 17.82 -7.71 1.54
CA VAL A 370 17.82 -6.27 1.25
C VAL A 370 19.24 -5.74 1.06
N GLU A 371 20.19 -6.19 1.87
CA GLU A 371 21.59 -5.78 1.82
C GLU A 371 22.20 -6.09 0.44
N MET A 372 21.88 -7.27 -0.11
CA MET A 372 22.34 -7.65 -1.45
C MET A 372 21.78 -6.74 -2.54
N ILE A 373 20.53 -6.30 -2.39
CA ILE A 373 19.91 -5.38 -3.33
C ILE A 373 20.54 -3.99 -3.21
N LYS A 374 20.75 -3.52 -1.98
CA LYS A 374 21.42 -2.25 -1.71
C LYS A 374 22.81 -2.22 -2.38
N ASP A 375 23.61 -3.25 -2.17
CA ASP A 375 24.96 -3.39 -2.79
C ASP A 375 24.90 -3.40 -4.32
N TRP A 376 23.98 -4.17 -4.90
CA TRP A 376 23.92 -4.34 -6.36
C TRP A 376 23.42 -3.10 -7.12
N TYR A 377 22.58 -2.28 -6.47
CA TYR A 377 21.96 -1.13 -7.12
C TYR A 377 22.40 0.21 -6.52
N GLY A 378 23.32 0.20 -5.56
CA GLY A 378 23.82 1.42 -4.92
C GLY A 378 22.71 2.18 -4.20
N LEU A 379 21.83 1.47 -3.50
CA LEU A 379 20.79 2.06 -2.69
C LEU A 379 21.35 2.32 -1.28
N GLU A 380 21.26 3.57 -0.83
CA GLU A 380 21.63 3.98 0.54
C GLU A 380 20.53 3.64 1.53
#